data_51dc6cfa85ed8c031c1661d01e31d763
#
_entry.id   51dc6cfa85ed8c031c1661d01e31d763
#
_cell.length_a   1.000
_cell.length_b   1.000
_cell.length_c   1.000
_cell.angle_alpha   90.00
_cell.angle_beta   90.00
_cell.angle_gamma   90.00
#
_symmetry.space_group_name_H-M   'P 1'
#
loop_
_entity.id
_entity.type
_entity.pdbx_description
1 polymer ?
#
loop_
_entity_poly.entity_id
_entity_poly.type
_entity_poly.pdbx_seq_one_letter_code
_entity_poly.pdbx_strand_id
1 'polypeptide(L)'
;RCRRLLPNGAPLDVIEAVSAGETGLTLPQNYFFTAGHLIHRKGIDLVIAALREAKQRGVVLQLVVAGDGPERETLTRQAHEQGVSDQLQLLGNQTHRQVLSLMKSCLAFVLASRAEGMPLVIAEAMACGKAVIASNVAAAPEIVQGGTTGIVVPAEDPVSLATGLMRLSSDVVFRETLARQGKEWACREYNWEAIAERYLGFIEECQASR
;
A
#
# COMPACT_ATOMS: atom_id res chain seq x y z
N ARG A 1 15.13 19.81 25.49
CA ARG A 1 13.83 19.31 25.06
C ARG A 1 14.05 18.00 24.30
N CYS A 2 13.60 16.90 24.89
CA CYS A 2 13.64 15.60 24.22
C CYS A 2 12.60 15.59 23.09
N ARG A 3 13.00 15.19 21.87
CA ARG A 3 12.10 14.96 20.73
C ARG A 3 12.47 13.63 20.09
N ARG A 4 11.49 12.76 19.93
CA ARG A 4 11.63 11.48 19.23
C ARG A 4 10.39 11.24 18.39
N LEU A 5 10.55 10.81 17.14
CA LEU A 5 9.46 10.36 16.32
C LEU A 5 9.14 8.90 16.71
N LEU A 6 7.91 8.66 17.14
CA LEU A 6 7.43 7.32 17.45
C LEU A 6 6.29 6.99 16.48
N PRO A 7 6.36 5.87 15.78
CA PRO A 7 5.33 5.47 14.82
C PRO A 7 4.05 4.99 15.53
N ASN A 8 2.94 4.93 14.80
CA ASN A 8 1.77 4.19 15.22
C ASN A 8 1.90 2.71 14.84
N GLY A 9 1.19 1.82 15.55
CA GLY A 9 1.20 0.39 15.29
C GLY A 9 0.18 -0.04 14.23
N ALA A 10 0.41 -1.21 13.65
CA ALA A 10 -0.56 -1.95 12.85
C ALA A 10 -1.30 -2.97 13.73
N PRO A 11 -2.60 -3.25 13.49
CA PRO A 11 -3.40 -4.19 14.27
C PRO A 11 -3.09 -5.64 13.86
N LEU A 12 -1.94 -6.17 14.29
CA LEU A 12 -1.42 -7.47 13.85
C LEU A 12 -2.36 -8.62 14.21
N ASP A 13 -3.01 -8.58 15.36
CA ASP A 13 -4.00 -9.53 15.83
C ASP A 13 -5.22 -9.60 14.88
N VAL A 14 -5.73 -8.45 14.48
CA VAL A 14 -6.83 -8.36 13.49
C VAL A 14 -6.37 -8.88 12.13
N ILE A 15 -5.14 -8.52 11.71
CA ILE A 15 -4.56 -8.98 10.45
C ILE A 15 -4.44 -10.51 10.44
N GLU A 16 -3.97 -11.12 11.52
CA GLU A 16 -3.84 -12.59 11.62
C GLU A 16 -5.20 -13.30 11.56
N ALA A 17 -6.21 -12.73 12.19
CA ALA A 17 -7.57 -13.30 12.27
C ALA A 17 -8.37 -13.22 10.95
N VAL A 18 -7.89 -12.54 9.91
CA VAL A 18 -8.57 -12.41 8.61
C VAL A 18 -7.98 -13.40 7.61
N SER A 19 -8.82 -14.13 6.88
CA SER A 19 -8.39 -14.99 5.77
C SER A 19 -8.43 -14.26 4.42
N ALA A 20 -7.61 -14.72 3.48
CA ALA A 20 -7.66 -14.25 2.11
C ALA A 20 -8.97 -14.68 1.42
N GLY A 21 -9.55 -13.82 0.58
CA GLY A 21 -10.74 -14.16 -0.21
C GLY A 21 -12.08 -14.09 0.52
N GLU A 22 -12.13 -13.71 1.79
CA GLU A 22 -13.37 -13.58 2.58
C GLU A 22 -14.17 -12.30 2.23
N THR A 23 -14.38 -12.01 0.97
CA THR A 23 -15.08 -10.76 0.57
C THR A 23 -16.43 -10.99 -0.09
N GLY A 24 -16.68 -12.19 -0.63
CA GLY A 24 -17.86 -12.47 -1.45
C GLY A 24 -17.88 -11.70 -2.78
N LEU A 25 -16.80 -11.04 -3.15
CA LEU A 25 -16.69 -10.24 -4.37
C LEU A 25 -16.05 -11.05 -5.51
N THR A 26 -16.50 -10.81 -6.73
CA THR A 26 -15.83 -11.33 -7.94
C THR A 26 -14.64 -10.42 -8.25
N LEU A 27 -13.43 -10.94 -8.17
CA LEU A 27 -12.18 -10.21 -8.33
C LEU A 27 -11.33 -10.83 -9.45
N PRO A 28 -10.47 -10.05 -10.12
CA PRO A 28 -9.43 -10.57 -11.00
C PRO A 28 -8.50 -11.53 -10.25
N GLN A 29 -7.95 -12.53 -10.92
CA GLN A 29 -7.05 -13.49 -10.27
C GLN A 29 -5.74 -12.85 -9.77
N ASN A 30 -5.17 -11.95 -10.55
CA ASN A 30 -3.89 -11.32 -10.25
C ASN A 30 -4.07 -9.80 -10.30
N TYR A 31 -4.30 -9.18 -9.17
CA TYR A 31 -4.54 -7.74 -9.11
C TYR A 31 -3.59 -7.03 -8.14
N PHE A 32 -3.25 -5.81 -8.47
CA PHE A 32 -2.71 -4.83 -7.55
C PHE A 32 -3.83 -4.21 -6.75
N PHE A 33 -3.55 -3.86 -5.50
CA PHE A 33 -4.57 -3.37 -4.59
C PHE A 33 -4.17 -2.02 -3.99
N THR A 34 -5.13 -1.13 -3.86
CA THR A 34 -5.00 0.09 -3.07
C THR A 34 -6.28 0.36 -2.29
N ALA A 35 -6.16 1.03 -1.15
CA ALA A 35 -7.31 1.36 -0.31
C ALA A 35 -7.19 2.79 0.23
N GLY A 36 -8.30 3.52 0.19
CA GLY A 36 -8.39 4.87 0.74
C GLY A 36 -9.47 5.71 0.11
N HIS A 37 -9.66 6.92 0.66
CA HIS A 37 -10.62 7.87 0.14
C HIS A 37 -10.22 8.35 -1.27
N LEU A 38 -11.17 8.36 -2.22
CA LEU A 38 -10.92 8.74 -3.61
C LEU A 38 -10.85 10.26 -3.75
N ILE A 39 -9.69 10.80 -3.40
CA ILE A 39 -9.32 12.22 -3.51
C ILE A 39 -7.98 12.36 -4.24
N HIS A 40 -7.75 13.49 -4.88
CA HIS A 40 -6.54 13.78 -5.66
C HIS A 40 -5.24 13.45 -4.93
N ARG A 41 -5.19 13.73 -3.62
CA ARG A 41 -4.04 13.45 -2.78
C ARG A 41 -3.61 11.98 -2.77
N LYS A 42 -4.54 11.03 -2.99
CA LYS A 42 -4.26 9.58 -2.96
C LYS A 42 -3.66 9.03 -4.26
N GLY A 43 -3.63 9.82 -5.33
CA GLY A 43 -2.90 9.50 -6.54
C GLY A 43 -3.41 8.27 -7.32
N ILE A 44 -4.71 7.94 -7.20
CA ILE A 44 -5.28 6.81 -7.97
C ILE A 44 -5.21 7.09 -9.47
N ASP A 45 -5.32 8.34 -9.88
CA ASP A 45 -5.11 8.82 -11.23
C ASP A 45 -3.71 8.48 -11.77
N LEU A 46 -2.68 8.52 -10.93
CA LEU A 46 -1.31 8.11 -11.28
C LEU A 46 -1.20 6.59 -11.49
N VAL A 47 -1.94 5.80 -10.69
CA VAL A 47 -1.97 4.34 -10.90
C VAL A 47 -2.68 4.02 -12.21
N ILE A 48 -3.79 4.69 -12.55
CA ILE A 48 -4.47 4.54 -13.85
C ILE A 48 -3.52 4.88 -15.00
N ALA A 49 -2.77 5.97 -14.89
CA ALA A 49 -1.75 6.33 -15.88
C ALA A 49 -0.63 5.26 -15.99
N ALA A 50 -0.24 4.66 -14.88
CA ALA A 50 0.72 3.56 -14.86
C ALA A 50 0.17 2.27 -15.52
N LEU A 51 -1.13 1.98 -15.38
CA LEU A 51 -1.78 0.86 -16.11
C LEU A 51 -1.72 1.08 -17.62
N ARG A 52 -2.02 2.31 -18.08
CA ARG A 52 -1.88 2.68 -19.50
C ARG A 52 -0.45 2.50 -20.00
N GLU A 53 0.52 2.97 -19.23
CA GLU A 53 1.95 2.86 -19.58
C GLU A 53 2.38 1.38 -19.68
N ALA A 54 1.96 0.54 -18.75
CA ALA A 54 2.21 -0.90 -18.81
C ALA A 54 1.55 -1.55 -20.03
N LYS A 55 0.30 -1.18 -20.35
CA LYS A 55 -0.43 -1.67 -21.51
C LYS A 55 0.27 -1.29 -22.83
N GLN A 56 0.81 -0.08 -22.94
CA GLN A 56 1.59 0.36 -24.10
C GLN A 56 2.88 -0.46 -24.28
N ARG A 57 3.42 -1.01 -23.18
CA ARG A 57 4.58 -1.92 -23.18
C ARG A 57 4.16 -3.41 -23.33
N GLY A 58 2.89 -3.68 -23.64
CA GLY A 58 2.37 -5.04 -23.86
C GLY A 58 2.04 -5.81 -22.58
N VAL A 59 1.99 -5.17 -21.42
CA VAL A 59 1.68 -5.82 -20.14
C VAL A 59 0.32 -5.33 -19.62
N VAL A 60 -0.63 -6.26 -19.46
CA VAL A 60 -1.96 -5.98 -18.88
C VAL A 60 -1.90 -6.23 -17.38
N LEU A 61 -2.17 -5.21 -16.59
CA LEU A 61 -2.21 -5.26 -15.13
C LEU A 61 -3.63 -4.98 -14.64
N GLN A 62 -4.03 -5.56 -13.53
CA GLN A 62 -5.35 -5.34 -12.92
C GLN A 62 -5.20 -4.55 -11.63
N LEU A 63 -6.06 -3.54 -11.43
CA LEU A 63 -6.12 -2.73 -10.22
C LEU A 63 -7.49 -2.85 -9.57
N VAL A 64 -7.50 -3.20 -8.30
CA VAL A 64 -8.68 -3.18 -7.44
C VAL A 64 -8.51 -2.06 -6.41
N VAL A 65 -9.52 -1.24 -6.25
CA VAL A 65 -9.52 -0.08 -5.35
C VAL A 65 -10.66 -0.21 -4.35
N ALA A 66 -10.34 -0.23 -3.07
CA ALA A 66 -11.32 -0.15 -1.98
C ALA A 66 -11.39 1.29 -1.45
N GLY A 67 -12.55 1.86 -1.49
CA GLY A 67 -12.84 3.23 -1.04
C GLY A 67 -13.78 3.96 -1.97
N ASP A 68 -14.23 5.11 -1.50
CA ASP A 68 -15.09 6.01 -2.26
C ASP A 68 -14.68 7.46 -2.06
N GLY A 69 -15.19 8.36 -2.88
CA GLY A 69 -14.88 9.79 -2.76
C GLY A 69 -15.21 10.59 -4.01
N PRO A 70 -15.00 11.92 -3.95
CA PRO A 70 -15.39 12.85 -5.01
C PRO A 70 -14.70 12.58 -6.36
N GLU A 71 -13.55 11.94 -6.37
CA GLU A 71 -12.81 11.63 -7.61
C GLU A 71 -13.35 10.39 -8.35
N ARG A 72 -14.34 9.66 -7.81
CA ARG A 72 -14.80 8.39 -8.42
C ARG A 72 -15.17 8.51 -9.88
N GLU A 73 -15.99 9.50 -10.24
CA GLU A 73 -16.43 9.72 -11.63
C GLU A 73 -15.26 10.14 -12.53
N THR A 74 -14.40 11.02 -12.03
CA THR A 74 -13.20 11.48 -12.73
C THR A 74 -12.25 10.32 -13.02
N LEU A 75 -11.99 9.45 -12.04
CA LEU A 75 -11.14 8.27 -12.22
C LEU A 75 -11.74 7.26 -13.20
N THR A 76 -13.05 7.05 -13.15
CA THR A 76 -13.76 6.18 -14.12
C THR A 76 -13.63 6.73 -15.54
N ARG A 77 -13.85 8.04 -15.74
CA ARG A 77 -13.68 8.70 -17.04
C ARG A 77 -12.24 8.62 -17.52
N GLN A 78 -11.27 8.90 -16.66
CA GLN A 78 -9.84 8.78 -16.99
C GLN A 78 -9.46 7.38 -17.46
N ALA A 79 -9.94 6.35 -16.78
CA ALA A 79 -9.69 4.96 -17.16
C ALA A 79 -10.28 4.65 -18.55
N HIS A 80 -11.44 5.19 -18.85
CA HIS A 80 -12.07 5.07 -20.18
C HIS A 80 -11.26 5.79 -21.27
N GLU A 81 -10.91 7.05 -21.05
CA GLU A 81 -10.14 7.86 -21.99
C GLU A 81 -8.75 7.28 -22.27
N GLN A 82 -8.17 6.63 -21.27
CA GLN A 82 -6.88 5.96 -21.38
C GLN A 82 -6.97 4.51 -21.88
N GLY A 83 -8.17 3.99 -22.10
CA GLY A 83 -8.40 2.65 -22.64
C GLY A 83 -8.01 1.52 -21.66
N VAL A 84 -8.17 1.76 -20.35
CA VAL A 84 -7.84 0.78 -19.28
C VAL A 84 -9.02 0.51 -18.35
N SER A 85 -10.26 0.78 -18.78
CA SER A 85 -11.46 0.53 -17.96
C SER A 85 -11.62 -0.94 -17.56
N ASP A 86 -11.21 -1.86 -18.41
CA ASP A 86 -11.21 -3.30 -18.17
C ASP A 86 -10.17 -3.76 -17.15
N GLN A 87 -9.26 -2.87 -16.78
CA GLN A 87 -8.18 -3.11 -15.82
C GLN A 87 -8.44 -2.49 -14.44
N LEU A 88 -9.52 -1.72 -14.28
CA LEU A 88 -9.84 -0.99 -13.06
C LEU A 88 -11.16 -1.47 -12.45
N GLN A 89 -11.14 -1.86 -11.17
CA GLN A 89 -12.32 -2.19 -10.40
C GLN A 89 -12.41 -1.33 -9.15
N LEU A 90 -13.40 -0.42 -9.10
CA LEU A 90 -13.70 0.45 -7.96
C LEU A 90 -14.80 -0.19 -7.09
N LEU A 91 -14.43 -0.72 -5.94
CA LEU A 91 -15.33 -1.49 -5.06
C LEU A 91 -16.25 -0.62 -4.19
N GLY A 92 -16.00 0.70 -4.08
CA GLY A 92 -16.64 1.53 -3.07
C GLY A 92 -16.08 1.25 -1.67
N ASN A 93 -16.80 1.77 -0.66
CA ASN A 93 -16.38 1.61 0.72
C ASN A 93 -16.44 0.14 1.14
N GLN A 94 -15.38 -0.31 1.78
CA GLN A 94 -15.24 -1.65 2.35
C GLN A 94 -14.96 -1.55 3.85
N THR A 95 -15.40 -2.54 4.62
CA THR A 95 -15.01 -2.65 6.02
C THR A 95 -13.52 -2.92 6.15
N HIS A 96 -12.90 -2.56 7.27
CA HIS A 96 -11.47 -2.82 7.49
C HIS A 96 -11.12 -4.31 7.33
N ARG A 97 -11.99 -5.22 7.81
CA ARG A 97 -11.82 -6.67 7.61
C ARG A 97 -11.82 -7.07 6.14
N GLN A 98 -12.72 -6.50 5.32
CA GLN A 98 -12.74 -6.73 3.87
C GLN A 98 -11.49 -6.17 3.18
N VAL A 99 -11.02 -4.97 3.59
CA VAL A 99 -9.77 -4.38 3.09
C VAL A 99 -8.58 -5.30 3.36
N LEU A 100 -8.46 -5.84 4.58
CA LEU A 100 -7.39 -6.78 4.93
C LEU A 100 -7.50 -8.09 4.12
N SER A 101 -8.70 -8.61 3.90
CA SER A 101 -8.92 -9.80 3.08
C SER A 101 -8.54 -9.58 1.60
N LEU A 102 -8.91 -8.42 1.03
CA LEU A 102 -8.49 -7.99 -0.31
C LEU A 102 -6.97 -7.85 -0.40
N MET A 103 -6.37 -7.25 0.61
CA MET A 103 -4.94 -7.07 0.74
C MET A 103 -4.21 -8.41 0.79
N LYS A 104 -4.71 -9.38 1.56
CA LYS A 104 -4.15 -10.75 1.61
C LYS A 104 -4.28 -11.52 0.30
N SER A 105 -5.18 -11.12 -0.58
CA SER A 105 -5.44 -11.80 -1.86
C SER A 105 -4.72 -11.17 -3.05
N CYS A 106 -4.24 -9.93 -2.93
CA CYS A 106 -3.62 -9.20 -4.05
C CYS A 106 -2.20 -9.70 -4.38
N LEU A 107 -1.67 -9.31 -5.53
CA LEU A 107 -0.26 -9.49 -5.89
C LEU A 107 0.64 -8.60 -5.04
N ALA A 108 0.33 -7.32 -4.99
CA ALA A 108 1.06 -6.32 -4.23
C ALA A 108 0.14 -5.13 -3.91
N PHE A 109 0.50 -4.40 -2.86
CA PHE A 109 -0.17 -3.17 -2.47
C PHE A 109 0.49 -1.95 -3.10
N VAL A 110 -0.34 -0.99 -3.55
CA VAL A 110 0.12 0.23 -4.21
C VAL A 110 -0.28 1.46 -3.41
N LEU A 111 0.66 2.34 -3.12
CA LEU A 111 0.40 3.66 -2.55
C LEU A 111 1.03 4.74 -3.44
N ALA A 112 0.25 5.33 -4.32
CA ALA A 112 0.71 6.38 -5.24
C ALA A 112 0.40 7.80 -4.74
N SER A 113 0.27 7.98 -3.43
CA SER A 113 -0.14 9.25 -2.83
C SER A 113 0.83 10.39 -3.15
N ARG A 114 0.27 11.60 -3.30
CA ARG A 114 1.02 12.87 -3.43
C ARG A 114 1.46 13.43 -2.09
N ALA A 115 0.70 13.13 -1.03
CA ALA A 115 1.02 13.53 0.33
C ALA A 115 0.39 12.58 1.33
N GLU A 116 1.12 12.27 2.37
CA GLU A 116 0.70 11.47 3.52
C GLU A 116 1.24 12.10 4.82
N GLY A 117 0.70 11.72 5.94
CA GLY A 117 1.37 11.89 7.23
C GLY A 117 2.22 10.65 7.50
N MET A 118 1.59 9.63 8.06
CA MET A 118 2.17 8.31 8.28
C MET A 118 1.23 7.25 7.69
N PRO A 119 1.54 6.70 6.52
CA PRO A 119 0.64 5.79 5.81
C PRO A 119 0.67 4.37 6.42
N LEU A 120 -0.03 4.16 7.54
CA LEU A 120 -0.09 2.87 8.24
C LEU A 120 -0.57 1.72 7.36
N VAL A 121 -1.35 2.01 6.34
CA VAL A 121 -1.82 1.01 5.37
C VAL A 121 -0.66 0.28 4.67
N ILE A 122 0.53 0.91 4.57
CA ILE A 122 1.75 0.23 4.10
C ILE A 122 2.18 -0.85 5.10
N ALA A 123 2.22 -0.52 6.39
CA ALA A 123 2.59 -1.48 7.44
C ALA A 123 1.56 -2.62 7.52
N GLU A 124 0.28 -2.33 7.35
CA GLU A 124 -0.78 -3.35 7.25
C GLU A 124 -0.57 -4.28 6.05
N ALA A 125 -0.25 -3.73 4.88
CA ALA A 125 0.01 -4.53 3.67
C ALA A 125 1.25 -5.43 3.83
N MET A 126 2.31 -4.89 4.42
CA MET A 126 3.50 -5.67 4.75
C MET A 126 3.20 -6.77 5.77
N ALA A 127 2.45 -6.48 6.84
CA ALA A 127 2.02 -7.45 7.83
C ALA A 127 1.12 -8.54 7.23
N CYS A 128 0.30 -8.21 6.23
CA CYS A 128 -0.43 -9.16 5.40
C CYS A 128 0.47 -10.05 4.52
N GLY A 129 1.79 -9.84 4.53
CA GLY A 129 2.76 -10.57 3.70
C GLY A 129 2.68 -10.19 2.22
N LYS A 130 2.45 -8.91 1.93
CA LYS A 130 2.41 -8.41 0.55
C LYS A 130 3.58 -7.49 0.26
N ALA A 131 4.12 -7.62 -0.95
CA ALA A 131 5.04 -6.62 -1.48
C ALA A 131 4.32 -5.28 -1.61
N VAL A 132 5.05 -4.20 -1.36
CA VAL A 132 4.52 -2.84 -1.43
C VAL A 132 5.31 -2.03 -2.46
N ILE A 133 4.59 -1.23 -3.25
CA ILE A 133 5.16 -0.16 -4.03
C ILE A 133 4.54 1.16 -3.57
N ALA A 134 5.38 2.14 -3.22
CA ALA A 134 4.92 3.41 -2.68
C ALA A 134 5.65 4.59 -3.31
N SER A 135 4.95 5.72 -3.44
CA SER A 135 5.56 7.00 -3.79
C SER A 135 6.49 7.49 -2.68
N ASN A 136 7.57 8.17 -3.05
CA ASN A 136 8.51 8.82 -2.15
C ASN A 136 7.89 10.10 -1.54
N VAL A 137 6.96 9.92 -0.60
CA VAL A 137 6.28 11.02 0.11
C VAL A 137 6.24 10.76 1.60
N ALA A 138 6.45 11.81 2.38
CA ALA A 138 6.39 11.79 3.85
C ALA A 138 7.17 10.59 4.45
N ALA A 139 6.55 9.84 5.37
CA ALA A 139 7.17 8.70 6.03
C ALA A 139 7.15 7.39 5.19
N ALA A 140 6.62 7.39 3.96
CA ALA A 140 6.58 6.17 3.15
C ALA A 140 7.97 5.53 2.92
N PRO A 141 9.05 6.28 2.61
CA PRO A 141 10.39 5.70 2.47
C PRO A 141 10.99 5.14 3.75
N GLU A 142 10.53 5.63 4.92
CA GLU A 142 10.98 5.12 6.23
C GLU A 142 10.31 3.77 6.54
N ILE A 143 9.05 3.60 6.10
CA ILE A 143 8.30 2.35 6.26
C ILE A 143 8.75 1.34 5.20
N VAL A 144 8.84 1.79 3.93
CA VAL A 144 9.29 0.97 2.80
C VAL A 144 10.79 1.20 2.59
N GLN A 145 11.61 0.32 3.09
CA GLN A 145 13.04 0.35 2.83
C GLN A 145 13.30 -0.08 1.38
N GLY A 146 13.42 0.89 0.48
CA GLY A 146 13.50 0.67 -0.96
C GLY A 146 14.49 -0.42 -1.38
N GLY A 147 14.02 -1.39 -2.14
CA GLY A 147 14.81 -2.54 -2.60
C GLY A 147 14.94 -3.69 -1.58
N THR A 148 14.57 -3.47 -0.31
CA THR A 148 14.64 -4.50 0.75
C THR A 148 13.25 -4.96 1.17
N THR A 149 12.36 -4.06 1.59
CA THR A 149 11.02 -4.41 2.07
C THR A 149 9.91 -4.00 1.11
N GLY A 150 10.25 -3.33 0.00
CA GLY A 150 9.32 -2.89 -1.03
C GLY A 150 10.01 -2.04 -2.09
N ILE A 151 9.23 -1.41 -2.94
CA ILE A 151 9.70 -0.49 -3.98
C ILE A 151 9.27 0.93 -3.61
N VAL A 152 10.20 1.87 -3.67
CA VAL A 152 9.92 3.31 -3.57
C VAL A 152 10.15 3.95 -4.93
N VAL A 153 9.16 4.69 -5.43
CA VAL A 153 9.22 5.40 -6.71
C VAL A 153 9.11 6.91 -6.50
N PRO A 154 9.62 7.74 -7.41
CA PRO A 154 9.39 9.18 -7.34
C PRO A 154 7.89 9.49 -7.26
N ALA A 155 7.53 10.52 -6.51
CA ALA A 155 6.17 11.01 -6.50
C ALA A 155 5.78 11.56 -7.88
N GLU A 156 4.51 11.42 -8.25
CA GLU A 156 3.96 11.90 -9.52
C GLU A 156 4.66 11.36 -10.79
N ASP A 157 5.27 10.18 -10.67
CA ASP A 157 5.93 9.50 -11.79
C ASP A 157 5.23 8.18 -12.15
N PRO A 158 4.21 8.22 -13.04
CA PRO A 158 3.49 7.02 -13.47
C PRO A 158 4.36 6.05 -14.29
N VAL A 159 5.45 6.53 -14.92
CA VAL A 159 6.36 5.68 -15.70
C VAL A 159 7.20 4.79 -14.80
N SER A 160 7.80 5.37 -13.75
CA SER A 160 8.51 4.60 -12.70
C SER A 160 7.55 3.67 -11.95
N LEU A 161 6.32 4.13 -11.67
CA LEU A 161 5.29 3.30 -11.05
C LEU A 161 4.95 2.10 -11.93
N ALA A 162 4.70 2.29 -13.22
CA ALA A 162 4.43 1.22 -14.19
C ALA A 162 5.58 0.20 -14.22
N THR A 163 6.82 0.68 -14.27
CA THR A 163 8.02 -0.18 -14.29
C THR A 163 8.09 -1.06 -13.03
N GLY A 164 7.81 -0.48 -11.85
CA GLY A 164 7.76 -1.21 -10.60
C GLY A 164 6.63 -2.25 -10.56
N LEU A 165 5.42 -1.88 -11.00
CA LEU A 165 4.27 -2.79 -11.09
C LEU A 165 4.54 -3.95 -12.06
N MET A 166 5.08 -3.69 -13.23
CA MET A 166 5.46 -4.71 -14.20
C MET A 166 6.48 -5.69 -13.61
N ARG A 167 7.50 -5.18 -12.91
CA ARG A 167 8.49 -6.02 -12.23
C ARG A 167 7.85 -6.90 -11.15
N LEU A 168 6.98 -6.34 -10.30
CA LEU A 168 6.25 -7.11 -9.29
C LEU A 168 5.31 -8.15 -9.91
N SER A 169 4.78 -7.90 -11.10
CA SER A 169 3.93 -8.86 -11.82
C SER A 169 4.72 -10.03 -12.39
N SER A 170 5.88 -9.76 -13.00
CA SER A 170 6.65 -10.76 -13.76
C SER A 170 7.68 -11.51 -12.92
N ASP A 171 8.30 -10.87 -11.93
CA ASP A 171 9.36 -11.46 -11.11
C ASP A 171 8.78 -11.94 -9.76
N VAL A 172 8.34 -13.21 -9.76
CA VAL A 172 7.72 -13.85 -8.58
C VAL A 172 8.72 -13.91 -7.41
N VAL A 173 9.97 -14.29 -7.69
CA VAL A 173 11.01 -14.45 -6.66
C VAL A 173 11.32 -13.11 -5.98
N PHE A 174 11.45 -12.06 -6.77
CA PHE A 174 11.64 -10.70 -6.27
C PHE A 174 10.46 -10.24 -5.41
N ARG A 175 9.24 -10.41 -5.92
CA ARG A 175 8.01 -10.04 -5.20
C ARG A 175 7.88 -10.77 -3.86
N GLU A 176 8.08 -12.09 -3.83
CA GLU A 176 7.99 -12.88 -2.62
C GLU A 176 9.11 -12.55 -1.62
N THR A 177 10.30 -12.23 -2.11
CA THR A 177 11.40 -11.78 -1.25
C THR A 177 11.05 -10.47 -0.55
N LEU A 178 10.55 -9.46 -1.30
CA LEU A 178 10.10 -8.21 -0.71
C LEU A 178 8.95 -8.41 0.28
N ALA A 179 7.98 -9.26 -0.07
CA ALA A 179 6.82 -9.56 0.78
C ALA A 179 7.24 -10.19 2.12
N ARG A 180 8.15 -11.16 2.10
CA ARG A 180 8.68 -11.81 3.31
C ARG A 180 9.44 -10.83 4.17
N GLN A 181 10.39 -10.10 3.60
CA GLN A 181 11.19 -9.12 4.33
C GLN A 181 10.34 -7.97 4.87
N GLY A 182 9.35 -7.51 4.08
CA GLY A 182 8.38 -6.51 4.52
C GLY A 182 7.54 -6.98 5.70
N LYS A 183 7.08 -8.24 5.68
CA LYS A 183 6.33 -8.82 6.81
C LYS A 183 7.16 -8.89 8.07
N GLU A 184 8.38 -9.41 7.99
CA GLU A 184 9.30 -9.49 9.13
C GLU A 184 9.57 -8.10 9.72
N TRP A 185 9.79 -7.11 8.86
CA TRP A 185 9.99 -5.71 9.26
C TRP A 185 8.75 -5.13 9.94
N ALA A 186 7.57 -5.26 9.31
CA ALA A 186 6.32 -4.70 9.85
C ALA A 186 5.95 -5.32 11.19
N CYS A 187 6.05 -6.63 11.33
CA CYS A 187 5.76 -7.33 12.59
C CYS A 187 6.71 -6.93 13.73
N ARG A 188 7.95 -6.55 13.42
CA ARG A 188 8.91 -6.09 14.42
C ARG A 188 8.74 -4.62 14.78
N GLU A 189 8.58 -3.74 13.78
CA GLU A 189 8.65 -2.30 13.97
C GLU A 189 7.30 -1.64 14.26
N TYR A 190 6.20 -2.26 13.77
CA TYR A 190 4.85 -1.71 13.85
C TYR A 190 3.91 -2.53 14.73
N ASN A 191 4.44 -3.43 15.55
CA ASN A 191 3.73 -4.11 16.63
C ASN A 191 3.41 -3.12 17.76
N TRP A 192 2.18 -3.10 18.24
CA TRP A 192 1.75 -2.19 19.30
C TRP A 192 2.50 -2.39 20.61
N GLU A 193 2.87 -3.63 20.97
CA GLU A 193 3.65 -3.91 22.18
C GLU A 193 5.04 -3.29 22.08
N ALA A 194 5.76 -3.51 20.98
CA ALA A 194 7.07 -2.92 20.75
C ALA A 194 7.03 -1.37 20.70
N ILE A 195 5.94 -0.80 20.17
CA ILE A 195 5.75 0.65 20.15
C ILE A 195 5.47 1.17 21.56
N ALA A 196 4.62 0.50 22.34
CA ALA A 196 4.34 0.87 23.74
C ALA A 196 5.62 0.87 24.58
N GLU A 197 6.48 -0.15 24.45
CA GLU A 197 7.78 -0.21 25.13
C GLU A 197 8.67 0.98 24.74
N ARG A 198 8.72 1.36 23.46
CA ARG A 198 9.47 2.53 23.00
C ARG A 198 8.93 3.86 23.58
N TYR A 199 7.59 3.96 23.72
CA TYR A 199 6.97 5.13 24.35
C TYR A 199 7.34 5.20 25.84
N LEU A 200 7.25 4.10 26.55
CA LEU A 200 7.62 4.04 27.98
C LEU A 200 9.10 4.40 28.19
N GLY A 201 10.00 3.78 27.44
CA GLY A 201 11.43 4.10 27.51
C GLY A 201 11.73 5.58 27.21
N PHE A 202 11.05 6.19 26.24
CA PHE A 202 11.21 7.61 25.96
C PHE A 202 10.71 8.51 27.09
N ILE A 203 9.61 8.15 27.76
CA ILE A 203 9.10 8.84 28.94
C ILE A 203 10.13 8.80 30.08
N GLU A 204 10.70 7.62 30.34
CA GLU A 204 11.72 7.43 31.36
C GLU A 204 12.99 8.26 31.09
N GLU A 205 13.49 8.25 29.85
CA GLU A 205 14.61 9.09 29.40
C GLU A 205 14.33 10.58 29.65
N CYS A 206 13.11 11.05 29.34
CA CYS A 206 12.72 12.45 29.55
C CYS A 206 12.59 12.83 31.04
N GLN A 207 12.22 11.88 31.90
CA GLN A 207 12.17 12.08 33.36
C GLN A 207 13.56 12.13 33.97
N ALA A 208 14.48 11.27 33.53
CA ALA A 208 15.87 11.24 34.01
C ALA A 208 16.69 12.45 33.55
N SER A 209 16.23 13.16 32.52
CA SER A 209 16.91 14.37 31.98
C SER A 209 16.43 15.68 32.62
N ARG A 210 15.63 15.60 33.67
CA ARG A 210 15.18 16.77 34.50
C ARG A 210 15.95 16.87 35.78
#